data_ce6187b857f4cea6ddb62f388cdaaad8
#
_entry.id   ce6187b857f4cea6ddb62f388cdaaad8
#
_cell.length_a   1.000
_cell.length_b   1.000
_cell.length_c   1.000
_cell.angle_alpha   90.00
_cell.angle_beta   90.00
_cell.angle_gamma   90.00
#
_symmetry.space_group_name_H-M   'P 1'
#
loop_
_entity.id
_entity.type
_entity.pdbx_description
1 polymer ?
#
loop_
_entity_poly.entity_id
_entity_poly.type
_entity_poly.pdbx_seq_one_letter_code
_entity_poly.pdbx_strand_id
1 'polypeptide(L)'
;RNYTFILILLFLCALLIIVYLATIRRKNRSLLKQQEKINTLNQSIYQLYAELRRKSDELIQLQNTQYSSVKMQVEYENVQKEVDSLRSRLFELRESKILNSNLAKKIKKISQTVQPNHSEAPVSEKMWIDIEVLMMEVYPSVIKVLKDAGLSPSEMHLCFLTLFKLDSTAISILLNIIPTSVDRTRLRVRKKLNWEGKQGLYESLVNI
;
A
#
# COMPACT_ATOMS: atom_id res chain seq x y z
N ARG A 1 36.02 32.82 41.28
CA ARG A 1 36.38 32.30 39.91
C ARG A 1 35.62 30.98 39.57
N ASN A 2 35.31 30.15 40.56
CA ASN A 2 34.56 28.89 40.34
C ASN A 2 33.06 29.13 40.10
N TYR A 3 32.45 30.14 40.73
CA TYR A 3 31.00 30.43 40.55
C TYR A 3 30.63 30.92 39.12
N THR A 4 31.53 31.71 38.50
CA THR A 4 31.31 32.17 37.11
C THR A 4 31.34 31.01 36.11
N PHE A 5 32.22 30.03 36.35
CA PHE A 5 32.30 28.83 35.51
C PHE A 5 31.04 27.97 35.64
N ILE A 6 30.51 27.79 36.85
CA ILE A 6 29.29 27.07 37.13
C ILE A 6 28.08 27.74 36.44
N LEU A 7 27.98 29.07 36.52
CA LEU A 7 26.92 29.84 35.88
C LEU A 7 26.96 29.71 34.35
N ILE A 8 28.13 29.73 33.72
CA ILE A 8 28.31 29.53 32.26
C ILE A 8 27.90 28.12 31.90
N LEU A 9 28.25 27.11 32.67
CA LEU A 9 27.87 25.71 32.40
C LEU A 9 26.35 25.51 32.50
N LEU A 10 25.70 26.09 33.51
CA LEU A 10 24.24 26.04 33.68
C LEU A 10 23.54 26.73 32.50
N PHE A 11 24.05 27.86 32.04
CA PHE A 11 23.49 28.57 30.88
C PHE A 11 23.60 27.75 29.56
N LEU A 12 24.76 27.10 29.35
CA LEU A 12 24.95 26.17 28.23
C LEU A 12 24.01 24.99 28.28
N CYS A 13 23.83 24.37 29.46
CA CYS A 13 22.85 23.30 29.62
C CYS A 13 21.43 23.75 29.36
N ALA A 14 21.02 24.93 29.78
CA ALA A 14 19.72 25.49 29.53
C ALA A 14 19.49 25.72 28.01
N LEU A 15 20.49 26.26 27.30
CA LEU A 15 20.45 26.42 25.85
C LEU A 15 20.28 25.06 25.11
N LEU A 16 21.02 24.04 25.51
CA LEU A 16 20.92 22.70 24.95
C LEU A 16 19.51 22.11 25.13
N ILE A 17 18.94 22.29 26.34
CA ILE A 17 17.55 21.82 26.62
C ILE A 17 16.54 22.56 25.72
N ILE A 18 16.67 23.86 25.55
CA ILE A 18 15.79 24.67 24.68
C ILE A 18 15.86 24.17 23.22
N VAL A 19 17.08 23.97 22.70
CA VAL A 19 17.29 23.45 21.34
C VAL A 19 16.69 22.05 21.20
N TYR A 20 16.90 21.19 22.19
CA TYR A 20 16.33 19.83 22.20
C TYR A 20 14.80 19.85 22.19
N LEU A 21 14.18 20.68 23.05
CA LEU A 21 12.73 20.83 23.08
C LEU A 21 12.18 21.43 21.78
N ALA A 22 12.88 22.37 21.15
CA ALA A 22 12.49 22.95 19.86
C ALA A 22 12.55 21.90 18.74
N THR A 23 13.56 21.03 18.72
CA THR A 23 13.67 19.94 17.74
C THR A 23 12.57 18.89 17.90
N ILE A 24 12.26 18.51 19.14
CA ILE A 24 11.13 17.61 19.44
C ILE A 24 9.81 18.23 18.97
N ARG A 25 9.55 19.49 19.28
CA ARG A 25 8.32 20.18 18.85
C ARG A 25 8.21 20.23 17.32
N ARG A 26 9.30 20.50 16.61
CA ARG A 26 9.32 20.48 15.12
C ARG A 26 9.02 19.09 14.59
N LYS A 27 9.62 18.04 15.18
CA LYS A 27 9.39 16.64 14.79
C LYS A 27 7.94 16.22 15.04
N ASN A 28 7.37 16.57 16.20
CA ASN A 28 5.99 16.26 16.54
C ASN A 28 5.00 16.97 15.60
N ARG A 29 5.23 18.24 15.25
CA ARG A 29 4.39 18.97 14.27
C ARG A 29 4.45 18.31 12.88
N SER A 30 5.63 17.85 12.46
CA SER A 30 5.77 17.12 11.19
C SER A 30 5.00 15.79 11.21
N LEU A 31 5.08 15.05 12.33
CA LEU A 31 4.34 13.81 12.51
C LEU A 31 2.82 14.02 12.49
N LEU A 32 2.32 15.05 13.18
CA LEU A 32 0.90 15.41 13.17
C LEU A 32 0.40 15.75 11.76
N LYS A 33 1.17 16.54 10.98
CA LYS A 33 0.82 16.84 9.59
C LYS A 33 0.82 15.61 8.68
N GLN A 34 1.73 14.66 8.92
CA GLN A 34 1.75 13.39 8.18
C GLN A 34 0.52 12.53 8.55
N GLN A 35 0.17 12.47 9.84
CA GLN A 35 -1.00 11.74 10.31
C GLN A 35 -2.30 12.31 9.74
N GLU A 36 -2.42 13.64 9.71
CA GLU A 36 -3.56 14.32 9.11
C GLU A 36 -3.70 14.00 7.61
N LYS A 37 -2.58 14.03 6.86
CA LYS A 37 -2.59 13.63 5.44
C LYS A 37 -3.01 12.16 5.24
N ILE A 38 -2.57 11.26 6.11
CA ILE A 38 -2.97 9.85 6.06
C ILE A 38 -4.47 9.72 6.33
N ASN A 39 -4.99 10.43 7.34
CA ASN A 39 -6.40 10.40 7.67
C ASN A 39 -7.28 10.96 6.55
N THR A 40 -6.88 12.07 5.92
CA THR A 40 -7.62 12.63 4.77
C THR A 40 -7.59 11.70 3.57
N LEU A 41 -6.46 11.04 3.30
CA LEU A 41 -6.35 10.06 2.22
C LEU A 41 -7.22 8.82 2.49
N ASN A 42 -7.22 8.31 3.72
CA ASN A 42 -8.09 7.21 4.11
C ASN A 42 -9.57 7.57 3.91
N GLN A 43 -9.97 8.75 4.39
CA GLN A 43 -11.33 9.23 4.22
C GLN A 43 -11.73 9.34 2.74
N SER A 44 -10.84 9.85 1.89
CA SER A 44 -11.08 9.94 0.44
C SER A 44 -11.24 8.55 -0.20
N ILE A 45 -10.42 7.58 0.20
CA ILE A 45 -10.54 6.20 -0.27
C ILE A 45 -11.89 5.60 0.13
N TYR A 46 -12.33 5.75 1.40
CA TYR A 46 -13.62 5.24 1.84
C TYR A 46 -14.80 5.90 1.11
N GLN A 47 -14.74 7.21 0.87
CA GLN A 47 -15.77 7.93 0.11
C GLN A 47 -15.86 7.41 -1.33
N LEU A 48 -14.73 7.21 -2.00
CA LEU A 48 -14.67 6.66 -3.35
C LEU A 48 -15.19 5.22 -3.43
N TYR A 49 -14.94 4.39 -2.41
CA TYR A 49 -15.52 3.05 -2.34
C TYR A 49 -17.04 3.09 -2.25
N ALA A 50 -17.58 3.97 -1.39
CA ALA A 50 -19.03 4.10 -1.23
C ALA A 50 -19.68 4.60 -2.53
N GLU A 51 -19.07 5.58 -3.19
CA GLU A 51 -19.56 6.13 -4.46
C GLU A 51 -19.48 5.11 -5.60
N LEU A 52 -18.35 4.40 -5.70
CA LEU A 52 -18.16 3.34 -6.69
C LEU A 52 -19.20 2.22 -6.51
N ARG A 53 -19.46 1.80 -5.26
CA ARG A 53 -20.47 0.79 -4.98
C ARG A 53 -21.84 1.25 -5.42
N ARG A 54 -22.25 2.48 -5.05
CA ARG A 54 -23.54 3.04 -5.45
C ARG A 54 -23.70 3.10 -6.97
N LYS A 55 -22.66 3.56 -7.68
CA LYS A 55 -22.68 3.64 -9.15
C LYS A 55 -22.65 2.28 -9.82
N SER A 56 -21.97 1.30 -9.24
CA SER A 56 -22.01 -0.08 -9.73
C SER A 56 -23.39 -0.72 -9.55
N ASP A 57 -24.05 -0.46 -8.42
CA ASP A 57 -25.42 -0.94 -8.20
C ASP A 57 -26.42 -0.29 -9.17
N GLU A 58 -26.28 1.00 -9.47
CA GLU A 58 -27.04 1.74 -10.48
C GLU A 58 -26.84 1.12 -11.89
N LEU A 59 -25.59 0.81 -12.24
CA LEU A 59 -25.27 0.17 -13.52
C LEU A 59 -25.93 -1.20 -13.65
N ILE A 60 -25.91 -2.03 -12.59
CA ILE A 60 -26.56 -3.34 -12.56
C ILE A 60 -28.08 -3.21 -12.75
N GLN A 61 -28.68 -2.22 -12.09
CA GLN A 61 -30.12 -1.95 -12.25
C GLN A 61 -30.46 -1.56 -13.70
N LEU A 62 -29.68 -0.66 -14.32
CA LEU A 62 -29.85 -0.28 -15.73
C LEU A 62 -29.65 -1.48 -16.67
N GLN A 63 -28.68 -2.34 -16.40
CA GLN A 63 -28.41 -3.53 -17.20
C GLN A 63 -29.56 -4.55 -17.12
N ASN A 64 -30.17 -4.70 -15.95
CA ASN A 64 -31.31 -5.62 -15.76
C ASN A 64 -32.63 -5.09 -16.32
N THR A 65 -32.72 -3.80 -16.55
CA THR A 65 -33.89 -3.19 -17.20
C THR A 65 -33.75 -3.38 -18.71
N GLN A 66 -34.65 -4.20 -19.31
CA GLN A 66 -34.59 -4.56 -20.74
C GLN A 66 -34.58 -3.30 -21.59
N TYR A 67 -33.47 -3.04 -22.31
CA TYR A 67 -33.21 -1.82 -23.12
C TYR A 67 -34.29 -1.64 -24.20
N SER A 68 -35.30 -0.82 -23.92
CA SER A 68 -36.33 -0.52 -24.90
C SER A 68 -36.21 0.86 -25.57
N SER A 69 -35.27 1.72 -25.12
CA SER A 69 -35.13 3.05 -25.68
C SER A 69 -33.66 3.52 -25.77
N VAL A 70 -33.33 4.28 -26.82
CA VAL A 70 -32.03 4.93 -27.06
C VAL A 70 -31.58 5.79 -25.83
N LYS A 71 -32.53 6.39 -25.13
CA LYS A 71 -32.28 7.21 -23.97
C LYS A 71 -31.65 6.39 -22.81
N MET A 72 -32.13 5.17 -22.59
CA MET A 72 -31.61 4.27 -21.55
C MET A 72 -30.22 3.77 -21.89
N GLN A 73 -29.91 3.55 -23.18
CA GLN A 73 -28.58 3.18 -23.63
C GLN A 73 -27.55 4.30 -23.36
N VAL A 74 -27.91 5.56 -23.64
CA VAL A 74 -27.05 6.71 -23.37
C VAL A 74 -26.82 6.87 -21.87
N GLU A 75 -27.84 6.65 -21.03
CA GLU A 75 -27.72 6.70 -19.59
C GLU A 75 -26.78 5.61 -19.05
N TYR A 76 -26.90 4.38 -19.54
CA TYR A 76 -25.99 3.28 -19.23
C TYR A 76 -24.53 3.63 -19.57
N GLU A 77 -24.27 4.13 -20.80
CA GLU A 77 -22.93 4.52 -21.21
C GLU A 77 -22.33 5.64 -20.34
N ASN A 78 -23.16 6.60 -19.88
CA ASN A 78 -22.72 7.67 -18.99
C ASN A 78 -22.35 7.13 -17.61
N VAL A 79 -23.19 6.28 -17.01
CA VAL A 79 -22.90 5.65 -15.72
C VAL A 79 -21.67 4.74 -15.82
N GLN A 80 -21.50 4.01 -16.92
CA GLN A 80 -20.30 3.21 -17.16
C GLN A 80 -19.02 4.06 -17.15
N LYS A 81 -19.02 5.21 -17.84
CA LYS A 81 -17.88 6.15 -17.85
C LYS A 81 -17.59 6.71 -16.46
N GLU A 82 -18.63 7.02 -15.67
CA GLU A 82 -18.45 7.46 -14.26
C GLU A 82 -17.81 6.36 -13.42
N VAL A 83 -18.27 5.11 -13.53
CA VAL A 83 -17.70 3.95 -12.82
C VAL A 83 -16.23 3.77 -13.19
N ASP A 84 -15.87 3.85 -14.46
CA ASP A 84 -14.48 3.69 -14.90
C ASP A 84 -13.58 4.84 -14.41
N SER A 85 -14.11 6.07 -14.39
CA SER A 85 -13.40 7.23 -13.81
C SER A 85 -13.16 7.06 -12.31
N LEU A 86 -14.17 6.61 -11.55
CA LEU A 86 -14.06 6.35 -10.12
C LEU A 86 -13.04 5.23 -9.81
N ARG A 87 -13.04 4.16 -10.62
CA ARG A 87 -12.04 3.09 -10.52
C ARG A 87 -10.63 3.61 -10.73
N SER A 88 -10.41 4.43 -11.75
CA SER A 88 -9.10 5.04 -12.03
C SER A 88 -8.63 5.92 -10.88
N ARG A 89 -9.50 6.78 -10.34
CA ARG A 89 -9.16 7.63 -9.18
C ARG A 89 -8.85 6.81 -7.93
N LEU A 90 -9.62 5.76 -7.67
CA LEU A 90 -9.39 4.86 -6.54
C LEU A 90 -8.05 4.14 -6.68
N PHE A 91 -7.71 3.69 -7.89
CA PHE A 91 -6.42 3.08 -8.20
C PHE A 91 -5.25 4.03 -7.89
N GLU A 92 -5.30 5.27 -8.38
CA GLU A 92 -4.26 6.27 -8.14
C GLU A 92 -4.06 6.57 -6.64
N LEU A 93 -5.16 6.69 -5.88
CA LEU A 93 -5.10 6.94 -4.44
C LEU A 93 -4.51 5.74 -3.68
N ARG A 94 -4.90 4.52 -4.03
CA ARG A 94 -4.35 3.28 -3.45
C ARG A 94 -2.84 3.19 -3.70
N GLU A 95 -2.42 3.40 -4.93
CA GLU A 95 -1.02 3.38 -5.32
C GLU A 95 -0.23 4.45 -4.57
N SER A 96 -0.72 5.68 -4.54
CA SER A 96 -0.12 6.79 -3.80
C SER A 96 0.02 6.46 -2.31
N LYS A 97 -0.98 5.86 -1.69
CA LYS A 97 -0.93 5.47 -0.27
C LYS A 97 0.16 4.44 0.00
N ILE A 98 0.28 3.41 -0.85
CA ILE A 98 1.31 2.38 -0.70
C ILE A 98 2.70 2.96 -0.91
N LEU A 99 2.95 3.60 -2.07
CA LEU A 99 4.29 4.04 -2.47
C LEU A 99 4.84 5.17 -1.59
N ASN A 100 3.99 6.03 -1.05
CA ASN A 100 4.38 7.10 -0.14
C ASN A 100 4.45 6.68 1.33
N SER A 101 4.11 5.43 1.65
CA SER A 101 4.16 4.91 3.01
C SER A 101 5.60 4.83 3.54
N ASN A 102 5.75 4.95 4.87
CA ASN A 102 7.04 4.72 5.51
C ASN A 102 7.53 3.27 5.34
N LEU A 103 6.60 2.32 5.18
CA LEU A 103 6.91 0.93 4.88
C LEU A 103 7.56 0.79 3.51
N ALA A 104 7.02 1.42 2.46
CA ALA A 104 7.63 1.41 1.13
C ALA A 104 9.08 1.91 1.15
N LYS A 105 9.34 3.00 1.87
CA LYS A 105 10.70 3.55 2.03
C LYS A 105 11.64 2.57 2.74
N LYS A 106 11.16 1.92 3.82
CA LYS A 106 11.94 0.92 4.56
C LYS A 106 12.22 -0.31 3.69
N ILE A 107 11.21 -0.87 3.02
CA ILE A 107 11.33 -2.02 2.14
C ILE A 107 12.32 -1.73 1.01
N LYS A 108 12.20 -0.57 0.35
CA LYS A 108 13.13 -0.15 -0.70
C LYS A 108 14.56 -0.02 -0.18
N LYS A 109 14.76 0.54 1.00
CA LYS A 109 16.08 0.64 1.62
C LYS A 109 16.67 -0.75 1.87
N ILE A 110 15.89 -1.68 2.46
CA ILE A 110 16.35 -3.04 2.73
C ILE A 110 16.75 -3.74 1.42
N SER A 111 15.92 -3.66 0.37
CA SER A 111 16.21 -4.31 -0.92
C SER A 111 17.47 -3.76 -1.62
N GLN A 112 17.91 -2.53 -1.28
CA GLN A 112 19.11 -1.90 -1.84
C GLN A 112 20.37 -2.14 -1.00
N THR A 113 20.23 -2.38 0.31
CA THR A 113 21.38 -2.48 1.25
C THR A 113 21.75 -3.91 1.60
N VAL A 114 20.82 -4.85 1.47
CA VAL A 114 21.01 -6.26 1.81
C VAL A 114 21.52 -7.03 0.59
N GLN A 115 22.57 -7.81 0.77
CA GLN A 115 23.04 -8.72 -0.29
C GLN A 115 22.17 -9.99 -0.35
N PRO A 116 22.02 -10.62 -1.53
CA PRO A 116 21.31 -11.89 -1.64
C PRO A 116 21.99 -13.00 -0.81
N ASN A 117 21.20 -13.93 -0.27
CA ASN A 117 21.62 -15.07 0.54
C ASN A 117 22.16 -14.75 1.95
N HIS A 118 21.45 -13.91 2.69
CA HIS A 118 21.72 -13.70 4.11
C HIS A 118 21.28 -14.90 4.97
N SER A 119 22.00 -15.13 6.08
CA SER A 119 21.63 -16.11 7.12
C SER A 119 20.33 -15.74 7.86
N GLU A 120 19.99 -14.46 7.89
CA GLU A 120 18.79 -13.95 8.57
C GLU A 120 17.79 -13.38 7.56
N ALA A 121 16.49 -13.49 7.87
CA ALA A 121 15.43 -12.94 7.04
C ALA A 121 15.51 -11.39 7.04
N PRO A 122 15.62 -10.75 5.85
CA PRO A 122 15.81 -9.29 5.75
C PRO A 122 14.62 -8.48 6.27
N VAL A 123 13.43 -9.08 6.22
CA VAL A 123 12.17 -8.49 6.68
C VAL A 123 11.73 -9.17 7.96
N SER A 124 11.62 -8.42 9.05
CA SER A 124 11.20 -8.95 10.35
C SER A 124 9.70 -9.33 10.33
N GLU A 125 9.31 -10.26 11.21
CA GLU A 125 7.91 -10.66 11.37
C GLU A 125 6.98 -9.47 11.66
N LYS A 126 7.42 -8.57 12.54
CA LYS A 126 6.69 -7.33 12.81
C LYS A 126 6.44 -6.49 11.55
N MET A 127 7.43 -6.41 10.66
CA MET A 127 7.29 -5.66 9.41
C MET A 127 6.29 -6.34 8.46
N TRP A 128 6.23 -7.68 8.43
CA TRP A 128 5.23 -8.40 7.66
C TRP A 128 3.81 -8.13 8.16
N ILE A 129 3.62 -8.07 9.48
CA ILE A 129 2.34 -7.68 10.08
C ILE A 129 1.96 -6.24 9.67
N ASP A 130 2.91 -5.29 9.75
CA ASP A 130 2.67 -3.90 9.35
C ASP A 130 2.30 -3.80 7.85
N ILE A 131 2.93 -4.62 6.99
CA ILE A 131 2.61 -4.72 5.55
C ILE A 131 1.19 -5.27 5.36
N GLU A 132 0.84 -6.37 6.03
CA GLU A 132 -0.50 -6.96 5.92
C GLU A 132 -1.59 -5.98 6.36
N VAL A 133 -1.38 -5.26 7.46
CA VAL A 133 -2.31 -4.22 7.93
C VAL A 133 -2.48 -3.13 6.87
N LEU A 134 -1.40 -2.63 6.27
CA LEU A 134 -1.48 -1.66 5.19
C LEU A 134 -2.25 -2.21 3.97
N MET A 135 -1.99 -3.47 3.60
CA MET A 135 -2.70 -4.11 2.48
C MET A 135 -4.19 -4.31 2.78
N MET A 136 -4.56 -4.67 4.02
CA MET A 136 -5.96 -4.75 4.44
C MET A 136 -6.68 -3.40 4.33
N GLU A 137 -6.00 -2.30 4.64
CA GLU A 137 -6.58 -0.97 4.52
C GLU A 137 -6.74 -0.51 3.06
N VAL A 138 -5.83 -0.91 2.17
CA VAL A 138 -5.78 -0.39 0.78
C VAL A 138 -6.47 -1.34 -0.19
N TYR A 139 -6.31 -2.65 -0.02
CA TYR A 139 -6.81 -3.70 -0.90
C TYR A 139 -7.57 -4.79 -0.13
N PRO A 140 -8.65 -4.48 0.60
CA PRO A 140 -9.37 -5.46 1.41
C PRO A 140 -9.94 -6.63 0.59
N SER A 141 -10.45 -6.36 -0.62
CA SER A 141 -10.95 -7.40 -1.54
C SER A 141 -9.84 -8.34 -1.99
N VAL A 142 -8.66 -7.80 -2.32
CA VAL A 142 -7.49 -8.62 -2.69
C VAL A 142 -7.12 -9.56 -1.56
N ILE A 143 -6.98 -9.04 -0.33
CA ILE A 143 -6.63 -9.88 0.84
C ILE A 143 -7.62 -11.01 1.04
N LYS A 144 -8.91 -10.73 0.90
CA LYS A 144 -9.96 -11.74 0.99
C LYS A 144 -9.76 -12.85 -0.06
N VAL A 145 -9.62 -12.47 -1.33
CA VAL A 145 -9.42 -13.42 -2.44
C VAL A 145 -8.15 -14.26 -2.25
N LEU A 146 -7.04 -13.64 -1.81
CA LEU A 146 -5.80 -14.36 -1.57
C LEU A 146 -5.93 -15.38 -0.42
N LYS A 147 -6.64 -15.02 0.66
CA LYS A 147 -6.91 -15.93 1.79
C LYS A 147 -7.85 -17.06 1.38
N ASP A 148 -8.92 -16.76 0.65
CA ASP A 148 -9.89 -17.75 0.18
C ASP A 148 -9.25 -18.75 -0.81
N ALA A 149 -8.26 -18.33 -1.59
CA ALA A 149 -7.50 -19.20 -2.49
C ALA A 149 -6.44 -20.08 -1.77
N GLY A 150 -6.32 -19.97 -0.46
CA GLY A 150 -5.40 -20.78 0.34
C GLY A 150 -3.93 -20.56 0.01
N LEU A 151 -3.50 -19.30 -0.19
CA LEU A 151 -2.10 -18.97 -0.40
C LEU A 151 -1.30 -19.19 0.89
N SER A 152 -0.08 -19.73 0.72
CA SER A 152 0.88 -19.81 1.83
C SER A 152 1.40 -18.42 2.24
N PRO A 153 1.95 -18.25 3.46
CA PRO A 153 2.52 -16.98 3.89
C PRO A 153 3.53 -16.39 2.89
N SER A 154 4.43 -17.21 2.34
CA SER A 154 5.41 -16.76 1.34
C SER A 154 4.76 -16.30 0.02
N GLU A 155 3.68 -16.96 -0.41
CA GLU A 155 2.91 -16.55 -1.59
C GLU A 155 2.15 -15.25 -1.32
N MET A 156 1.59 -15.08 -0.12
CA MET A 156 0.97 -13.81 0.32
C MET A 156 1.99 -12.67 0.33
N HIS A 157 3.16 -12.88 0.93
CA HIS A 157 4.24 -11.90 0.97
C HIS A 157 4.69 -11.48 -0.44
N LEU A 158 4.79 -12.44 -1.38
CA LEU A 158 5.11 -12.15 -2.78
C LEU A 158 4.04 -11.24 -3.42
N CYS A 159 2.76 -11.51 -3.19
CA CYS A 159 1.67 -10.66 -3.68
C CYS A 159 1.76 -9.25 -3.10
N PHE A 160 2.02 -9.11 -1.80
CA PHE A 160 2.18 -7.81 -1.16
C PHE A 160 3.35 -7.02 -1.75
N LEU A 161 4.53 -7.65 -1.90
CA LEU A 161 5.70 -7.00 -2.49
C LEU A 161 5.48 -6.62 -3.97
N THR A 162 4.67 -7.40 -4.69
CA THR A 162 4.26 -7.07 -6.06
C THR A 162 3.41 -5.79 -6.08
N LEU A 163 2.50 -5.59 -5.11
CA LEU A 163 1.70 -4.36 -4.97
C LEU A 163 2.54 -3.12 -4.60
N PHE A 164 3.72 -3.31 -4.02
CA PHE A 164 4.72 -2.23 -3.85
C PHE A 164 5.49 -1.91 -5.15
N LYS A 165 5.16 -2.53 -6.28
CA LYS A 165 5.84 -2.38 -7.58
C LYS A 165 7.34 -2.70 -7.53
N LEU A 166 7.72 -3.67 -6.72
CA LEU A 166 9.10 -4.13 -6.65
C LEU A 166 9.41 -5.09 -7.80
N ASP A 167 10.63 -5.00 -8.31
CA ASP A 167 11.13 -5.94 -9.33
C ASP A 167 11.45 -7.32 -8.72
N SER A 168 11.69 -8.31 -9.59
CA SER A 168 11.99 -9.67 -9.16
C SER A 168 13.25 -9.76 -8.30
N THR A 169 14.24 -8.90 -8.53
CA THR A 169 15.49 -8.87 -7.76
C THR A 169 15.23 -8.36 -6.34
N ALA A 170 14.53 -7.24 -6.19
CA ALA A 170 14.14 -6.72 -4.88
C ALA A 170 13.27 -7.71 -4.10
N ILE A 171 12.29 -8.34 -4.76
CA ILE A 171 11.44 -9.36 -4.14
C ILE A 171 12.27 -10.57 -3.68
N SER A 172 13.22 -11.04 -4.49
CA SER A 172 14.09 -12.18 -4.13
C SER A 172 14.92 -11.89 -2.88
N ILE A 173 15.47 -10.69 -2.76
CA ILE A 173 16.22 -10.23 -1.58
C ILE A 173 15.30 -10.22 -0.35
N LEU A 174 14.12 -9.58 -0.44
CA LEU A 174 13.21 -9.40 0.68
C LEU A 174 12.61 -10.72 1.18
N LEU A 175 12.37 -11.69 0.28
CA LEU A 175 11.89 -13.02 0.63
C LEU A 175 13.03 -13.99 0.99
N ASN A 176 14.28 -13.56 0.85
CA ASN A 176 15.49 -14.41 1.01
C ASN A 176 15.43 -15.68 0.17
N ILE A 177 15.08 -15.55 -1.11
CA ILE A 177 15.01 -16.64 -2.09
C ILE A 177 15.78 -16.26 -3.35
N ILE A 178 16.12 -17.24 -4.18
CA ILE A 178 16.75 -16.97 -5.48
C ILE A 178 15.76 -16.39 -6.49
N PRO A 179 16.20 -15.51 -7.42
CA PRO A 179 15.30 -14.83 -8.39
C PRO A 179 14.41 -15.80 -9.19
N THR A 180 14.93 -16.93 -9.62
CA THR A 180 14.16 -17.95 -10.34
C THR A 180 13.01 -18.55 -9.51
N SER A 181 13.12 -18.53 -8.18
CA SER A 181 12.05 -18.96 -7.28
C SER A 181 10.91 -17.94 -7.19
N VAL A 182 11.19 -16.66 -7.42
CA VAL A 182 10.16 -15.60 -7.51
C VAL A 182 9.19 -15.93 -8.64
N ASP A 183 9.71 -16.24 -9.83
CA ASP A 183 8.87 -16.53 -11.01
C ASP A 183 8.08 -17.85 -10.84
N ARG A 184 8.71 -18.87 -10.26
CA ARG A 184 8.01 -20.12 -9.91
C ARG A 184 6.87 -19.87 -8.91
N THR A 185 7.10 -19.01 -7.93
CA THR A 185 6.06 -18.66 -6.94
C THR A 185 4.94 -17.84 -7.57
N ARG A 186 5.24 -16.89 -8.48
CA ARG A 186 4.24 -16.18 -9.28
C ARG A 186 3.35 -17.15 -10.08
N LEU A 187 3.94 -18.14 -10.71
CA LEU A 187 3.18 -19.15 -11.45
C LEU A 187 2.26 -19.98 -10.52
N ARG A 188 2.73 -20.35 -9.32
CA ARG A 188 1.91 -21.07 -8.33
C ARG A 188 0.74 -20.22 -7.85
N VAL A 189 0.99 -18.95 -7.53
CA VAL A 189 -0.06 -17.99 -7.14
C VAL A 189 -1.11 -17.89 -8.23
N ARG A 190 -0.72 -17.69 -9.49
CA ARG A 190 -1.65 -17.61 -10.63
C ARG A 190 -2.50 -18.87 -10.78
N LYS A 191 -1.88 -20.06 -10.65
CA LYS A 191 -2.62 -21.33 -10.68
C LYS A 191 -3.66 -21.43 -9.57
N LYS A 192 -3.30 -21.07 -8.33
CA LYS A 192 -4.23 -21.11 -7.19
C LYS A 192 -5.39 -20.12 -7.35
N LEU A 193 -5.16 -19.00 -8.02
CA LEU A 193 -6.15 -17.98 -8.32
C LEU A 193 -6.93 -18.22 -9.62
N ASN A 194 -6.65 -19.31 -10.33
CA ASN A 194 -7.23 -19.64 -11.65
C ASN A 194 -7.07 -18.51 -12.68
N TRP A 195 -5.92 -17.81 -12.64
CA TRP A 195 -5.63 -16.73 -13.58
C TRP A 195 -4.83 -17.23 -14.80
N GLU A 196 -5.51 -17.54 -15.86
CA GLU A 196 -4.93 -18.11 -17.10
C GLU A 196 -4.50 -17.04 -18.13
N GLY A 197 -4.73 -15.77 -17.87
CA GLY A 197 -4.45 -14.67 -18.81
C GLY A 197 -2.96 -14.35 -19.00
N LYS A 198 -2.63 -13.58 -20.04
CA LYS A 198 -1.27 -13.03 -20.29
C LYS A 198 -0.92 -11.84 -19.39
N GLN A 199 -1.86 -11.32 -18.60
CA GLN A 199 -1.64 -10.18 -17.72
C GLN A 199 -0.62 -10.50 -16.63
N GLY A 200 0.18 -9.52 -16.23
CA GLY A 200 1.11 -9.64 -15.13
C GLY A 200 0.40 -9.87 -13.78
N LEU A 201 1.13 -10.38 -12.78
CA LEU A 201 0.56 -10.61 -11.45
C LEU A 201 0.07 -9.30 -10.82
N TYR A 202 0.79 -8.18 -11.04
CA TYR A 202 0.40 -6.87 -10.54
C TYR A 202 -0.96 -6.43 -11.08
N GLU A 203 -1.13 -6.43 -12.41
CA GLU A 203 -2.37 -6.04 -13.08
C GLU A 203 -3.54 -6.93 -12.64
N SER A 204 -3.29 -8.23 -12.47
CA SER A 204 -4.31 -9.16 -12.00
C SER A 204 -4.74 -8.88 -10.57
N LEU A 205 -3.80 -8.53 -9.67
CA LEU A 205 -4.09 -8.19 -8.27
C LEU A 205 -4.88 -6.87 -8.14
N VAL A 206 -4.55 -5.89 -8.93
CA VAL A 206 -5.16 -4.55 -8.84
C VAL A 206 -6.59 -4.52 -9.36
N ASN A 207 -6.93 -5.45 -10.28
CA ASN A 207 -8.25 -5.58 -10.90
C ASN A 207 -9.24 -6.45 -10.10
N ILE A 208 -8.86 -6.96 -8.90
CA ILE A 208 -9.76 -7.56 -7.92
C ILE A 208 -10.56 -6.45 -7.21
#